data_8816db9fc0901ff742cd1bd243ed4b3c
#
_entry.id   8816db9fc0901ff742cd1bd243ed4b3c
#
_cell.length_a   1.000
_cell.length_b   1.000
_cell.length_c   1.000
_cell.angle_alpha   90.00
_cell.angle_beta   90.00
_cell.angle_gamma   90.00
#
_symmetry.space_group_name_H-M   'P 1'
#
loop_
_entity.id
_entity.type
_entity.pdbx_description
1 polymer ?
#
loop_
_entity_poly.entity_id
_entity_poly.type
_entity_poly.pdbx_seq_one_letter_code
_entity_poly.pdbx_strand_id
1 'polypeptide(L)'
;MEPALVAAARDWLADDPDPVTREELAAVIESGDEADLADRFLGLLEFGTAGLRGALGAGPNRMNMAVVTRAAAAIARWVHEHHPAGGAGPSVAVCFDARHRSAEFAEVSAEVFAAAGIRAMVLPGPLPTPVLAFAVRELGADAGVMVTASHNPPEDNGYKVYDGSGRQIVPPVDVDIAAAMVAVERVVAVPRTGPDDPDIVRLDGSIVESYVDAAVGLVEAGGPRDVQIGYTAMHGVGAAVLRRVLAGAGFAPPVEVAEQVEPDPDFPTVAFPNPEEPGALDLGLALASARGIDVLLANDPDADRLGVAVPDPSAGPADDPAGWRALRGDEIGALIANHLIVRGRLNSGSVLATTIVSSTLLRRMAAAAGIPYVETLTGFKWISRAPGPDQVLGFGYEEALGYCVDGVVADKDGLTAALVVAEMVAMLKAEGRTVLDVLDDLAMAHGVHQTGQWTARVSGVDGMALLAAAMTALRNDPPSHVAGRPVTVVEDLIDGDPSRGFAPNDVVTLHMDGARVVVRPSGTEPKLKCYVEVVEPVADHGSLAVSRDRARSAVDAVIADLASLIRL
;
A
#
# COMPACT_ATOMS: atom_id res chain seq x y z
N MET A 1 21.74 32.51 -7.61
CA MET A 1 21.94 31.03 -7.53
C MET A 1 23.28 30.72 -6.88
N GLU A 2 23.27 29.78 -5.94
CA GLU A 2 24.49 29.34 -5.29
C GLU A 2 25.42 28.64 -6.31
N PRO A 3 26.69 29.05 -6.43
CA PRO A 3 27.60 28.50 -7.44
C PRO A 3 27.81 26.97 -7.34
N ALA A 4 27.78 26.41 -6.12
CA ALA A 4 27.93 24.97 -5.89
C ALA A 4 26.73 24.18 -6.42
N LEU A 5 25.52 24.69 -6.25
CA LEU A 5 24.28 24.09 -6.75
C LEU A 5 24.26 24.04 -8.30
N VAL A 6 24.67 25.14 -8.95
CA VAL A 6 24.77 25.19 -10.42
C VAL A 6 25.84 24.24 -10.94
N ALA A 7 26.97 24.11 -10.24
CA ALA A 7 28.01 23.16 -10.62
C ALA A 7 27.49 21.72 -10.55
N ALA A 8 26.83 21.33 -9.43
CA ALA A 8 26.23 20.01 -9.27
C ALA A 8 25.19 19.70 -10.36
N ALA A 9 24.35 20.70 -10.72
CA ALA A 9 23.36 20.54 -11.78
C ALA A 9 24.01 20.36 -13.17
N ARG A 10 25.12 21.04 -13.46
CA ARG A 10 25.87 20.84 -14.70
C ARG A 10 26.59 19.49 -14.77
N ASP A 11 27.11 19.02 -13.62
CA ASP A 11 27.72 17.70 -13.54
C ASP A 11 26.69 16.60 -13.76
N TRP A 12 25.48 16.75 -13.17
CA TRP A 12 24.35 15.86 -13.43
C TRP A 12 23.92 15.88 -14.90
N LEU A 13 23.78 17.06 -15.49
CA LEU A 13 23.43 17.23 -16.90
C LEU A 13 24.39 16.49 -17.84
N ALA A 14 25.69 16.45 -17.50
CA ALA A 14 26.72 15.78 -18.30
C ALA A 14 26.69 14.23 -18.10
N ASP A 15 26.04 13.73 -17.03
CA ASP A 15 25.93 12.30 -16.69
C ASP A 15 24.53 11.72 -16.94
N ASP A 16 23.52 12.56 -17.19
CA ASP A 16 22.14 12.12 -17.45
C ASP A 16 22.04 11.50 -18.86
N PRO A 17 21.65 10.22 -18.98
CA PRO A 17 21.54 9.54 -20.27
C PRO A 17 20.31 9.95 -21.09
N ASP A 18 19.32 10.62 -20.47
CA ASP A 18 18.03 10.93 -21.07
C ASP A 18 18.02 12.36 -21.68
N PRO A 19 17.82 12.49 -22.99
CA PRO A 19 17.76 13.80 -23.62
C PRO A 19 16.62 14.69 -23.11
N VAL A 20 15.48 14.10 -22.68
CA VAL A 20 14.31 14.83 -22.18
C VAL A 20 14.63 15.52 -20.86
N THR A 21 15.15 14.78 -19.89
CA THR A 21 15.52 15.34 -18.58
C THR A 21 16.74 16.26 -18.67
N ARG A 22 17.64 16.04 -19.63
CA ARG A 22 18.75 17.00 -19.92
C ARG A 22 18.23 18.32 -20.42
N GLU A 23 17.28 18.33 -21.37
CA GLU A 23 16.67 19.57 -21.88
C GLU A 23 15.92 20.32 -20.77
N GLU A 24 15.15 19.60 -19.97
CA GLU A 24 14.44 20.12 -18.79
C GLU A 24 15.42 20.78 -17.81
N LEU A 25 16.50 20.09 -17.42
CA LEU A 25 17.47 20.62 -16.45
C LEU A 25 18.23 21.85 -17.01
N ALA A 26 18.55 21.82 -18.28
CA ALA A 26 19.18 22.98 -18.94
C ALA A 26 18.26 24.20 -18.86
N ALA A 27 16.97 24.05 -19.13
CA ALA A 27 15.99 25.12 -19.01
C ALA A 27 15.84 25.65 -17.57
N VAL A 28 15.86 24.76 -16.56
CA VAL A 28 15.81 25.14 -15.12
C VAL A 28 17.07 25.97 -14.76
N ILE A 29 18.25 25.54 -15.20
CA ILE A 29 19.51 26.29 -14.98
C ILE A 29 19.44 27.66 -15.64
N GLU A 30 18.93 27.75 -16.87
CA GLU A 30 18.83 29.02 -17.63
C GLU A 30 17.78 29.97 -17.05
N SER A 31 16.66 29.45 -16.52
CA SER A 31 15.61 30.26 -15.90
C SER A 31 16.09 30.99 -14.64
N GLY A 32 17.10 30.45 -13.97
CA GLY A 32 17.60 30.96 -12.71
C GLY A 32 16.69 30.70 -11.51
N ASP A 33 15.75 29.75 -11.61
CA ASP A 33 14.90 29.35 -10.50
C ASP A 33 15.71 28.55 -9.47
N GLU A 34 16.21 29.26 -8.47
CA GLU A 34 17.04 28.67 -7.40
C GLU A 34 16.25 27.75 -6.48
N ALA A 35 14.96 28.01 -6.28
CA ALA A 35 14.12 27.20 -5.41
C ALA A 35 13.83 25.83 -6.05
N ASP A 36 13.44 25.80 -7.34
CA ASP A 36 13.22 24.54 -8.07
C ASP A 36 14.54 23.75 -8.18
N LEU A 37 15.64 24.44 -8.52
CA LEU A 37 16.94 23.77 -8.60
C LEU A 37 17.40 23.19 -7.26
N ALA A 38 17.21 23.92 -6.16
CA ALA A 38 17.56 23.44 -4.82
C ALA A 38 16.74 22.22 -4.41
N ASP A 39 15.43 22.20 -4.72
CA ASP A 39 14.56 21.08 -4.43
C ASP A 39 14.96 19.82 -5.22
N ARG A 40 15.30 19.96 -6.50
CA ARG A 40 15.79 18.86 -7.36
C ARG A 40 17.12 18.25 -6.89
N PHE A 41 17.94 19.04 -6.20
CA PHE A 41 19.28 18.68 -5.73
C PHE A 41 19.38 18.58 -4.20
N LEU A 42 18.24 18.48 -3.48
CA LEU A 42 18.20 18.34 -2.02
C LEU A 42 18.87 17.03 -1.52
N GLY A 43 18.98 16.04 -2.38
CA GLY A 43 19.61 14.75 -2.13
C GLY A 43 19.33 13.78 -3.27
N LEU A 44 19.75 12.54 -3.13
CA LEU A 44 19.33 11.43 -3.97
C LEU A 44 18.02 10.88 -3.41
N LEU A 45 17.08 10.46 -4.27
CA LEU A 45 15.90 9.72 -3.82
C LEU A 45 16.31 8.51 -2.99
N GLU A 46 15.69 8.39 -1.82
CA GLU A 46 15.95 7.32 -0.85
C GLU A 46 14.83 6.28 -0.83
N PHE A 47 15.15 5.05 -0.40
CA PHE A 47 14.16 4.02 -0.18
C PHE A 47 13.29 4.35 1.04
N GLY A 48 12.01 4.63 0.79
CA GLY A 48 11.01 4.83 1.83
C GLY A 48 10.34 3.53 2.27
N THR A 49 9.17 3.66 2.90
CA THR A 49 8.38 2.51 3.38
C THR A 49 7.96 1.56 2.24
N ALA A 50 7.83 2.06 1.00
CA ALA A 50 7.33 1.31 -0.16
C ALA A 50 8.24 1.49 -1.40
N GLY A 51 9.56 1.46 -1.25
CA GLY A 51 10.53 1.64 -2.33
C GLY A 51 10.93 3.09 -2.58
N LEU A 52 11.55 3.35 -3.74
CA LEU A 52 11.79 4.72 -4.22
C LEU A 52 10.46 5.31 -4.71
N ARG A 53 10.22 6.59 -4.45
CA ARG A 53 9.04 7.28 -4.97
C ARG A 53 9.30 8.79 -5.03
N GLY A 54 8.89 9.43 -6.11
CA GLY A 54 9.00 10.88 -6.27
C GLY A 54 8.46 11.36 -7.59
N ALA A 55 8.41 12.68 -7.74
CA ALA A 55 7.97 13.32 -8.96
C ALA A 55 8.90 12.98 -10.14
N LEU A 56 8.30 12.79 -11.33
CA LEU A 56 9.05 12.69 -12.58
C LEU A 56 9.79 14.00 -12.87
N GLY A 57 11.02 13.91 -13.37
CA GLY A 57 11.77 15.07 -13.77
C GLY A 57 13.28 14.91 -13.64
N ALA A 58 14.01 15.96 -13.99
CA ALA A 58 15.47 16.01 -13.95
C ALA A 58 15.99 16.25 -12.53
N GLY A 59 17.11 15.63 -12.18
CA GLY A 59 17.81 15.80 -10.91
C GLY A 59 17.79 14.55 -10.01
N PRO A 60 18.68 14.49 -9.01
CA PRO A 60 18.82 13.33 -8.15
C PRO A 60 17.62 13.09 -7.22
N ASN A 61 16.86 14.12 -6.86
CA ASN A 61 15.65 14.04 -6.02
C ASN A 61 14.36 13.90 -6.87
N ARG A 62 14.45 13.25 -8.03
CA ARG A 62 13.34 13.00 -8.97
C ARG A 62 13.41 11.58 -9.51
N MET A 63 12.25 11.04 -9.91
CA MET A 63 12.22 9.81 -10.68
C MET A 63 12.58 10.08 -12.14
N ASN A 64 13.67 9.48 -12.58
CA ASN A 64 14.17 9.60 -13.95
C ASN A 64 15.05 8.41 -14.33
N MET A 65 15.45 8.37 -15.58
CA MET A 65 16.27 7.27 -16.12
C MET A 65 17.62 7.14 -15.39
N ALA A 66 18.24 8.25 -14.97
CA ALA A 66 19.52 8.23 -14.26
C ALA A 66 19.38 7.57 -12.87
N VAL A 67 18.33 7.92 -12.12
CA VAL A 67 18.03 7.33 -10.80
C VAL A 67 17.67 5.86 -10.93
N VAL A 68 16.84 5.49 -11.91
CA VAL A 68 16.46 4.09 -12.18
C VAL A 68 17.68 3.25 -12.57
N THR A 69 18.58 3.79 -13.43
CA THR A 69 19.83 3.10 -13.80
C THR A 69 20.71 2.84 -12.59
N ARG A 70 20.83 3.80 -11.65
CA ARG A 70 21.56 3.62 -10.39
C ARG A 70 20.92 2.54 -9.53
N ALA A 71 19.59 2.55 -9.41
CA ALA A 71 18.84 1.55 -8.64
C ALA A 71 19.02 0.14 -9.23
N ALA A 72 18.87 -0.01 -10.54
CA ALA A 72 19.04 -1.28 -11.22
C ALA A 72 20.49 -1.83 -11.06
N ALA A 73 21.51 -0.97 -11.19
CA ALA A 73 22.89 -1.36 -10.98
C ALA A 73 23.17 -1.79 -9.52
N ALA A 74 22.60 -1.10 -8.55
CA ALA A 74 22.71 -1.45 -7.14
C ALA A 74 22.03 -2.78 -6.82
N ILE A 75 20.84 -3.03 -7.37
CA ILE A 75 20.12 -4.30 -7.23
C ILE A 75 20.89 -5.43 -7.93
N ALA A 76 21.45 -5.21 -9.12
CA ALA A 76 22.28 -6.20 -9.81
C ALA A 76 23.46 -6.63 -8.95
N ARG A 77 24.15 -5.68 -8.33
CA ARG A 77 25.22 -5.96 -7.38
C ARG A 77 24.73 -6.79 -6.19
N TRP A 78 23.64 -6.37 -5.55
CA TRP A 78 23.06 -7.09 -4.41
C TRP A 78 22.66 -8.52 -4.78
N VAL A 79 22.03 -8.74 -5.95
CA VAL A 79 21.67 -10.07 -6.45
C VAL A 79 22.91 -10.94 -6.61
N HIS A 80 23.99 -10.44 -7.20
CA HIS A 80 25.23 -11.21 -7.33
C HIS A 80 25.86 -11.59 -5.99
N GLU A 81 25.81 -10.68 -5.00
CA GLU A 81 26.36 -10.91 -3.66
C GLU A 81 25.56 -11.98 -2.88
N HIS A 82 24.26 -12.15 -3.19
CA HIS A 82 23.34 -13.02 -2.44
C HIS A 82 22.83 -14.23 -3.24
N HIS A 83 23.13 -14.32 -4.55
CA HIS A 83 22.74 -15.47 -5.36
C HIS A 83 23.40 -16.77 -4.88
N PRO A 84 22.63 -17.88 -4.68
CA PRO A 84 23.17 -19.14 -4.20
C PRO A 84 24.19 -19.75 -5.17
N ALA A 85 25.36 -20.14 -4.66
CA ALA A 85 26.36 -20.80 -5.47
C ALA A 85 25.86 -22.16 -6.02
N GLY A 86 25.99 -22.38 -7.34
CA GLY A 86 25.69 -23.66 -7.99
C GLY A 86 24.24 -23.87 -8.45
N GLY A 87 23.41 -22.81 -8.43
CA GLY A 87 22.06 -22.78 -9.01
C GLY A 87 22.02 -22.48 -10.51
N ALA A 88 20.81 -22.29 -11.05
CA ALA A 88 20.63 -21.57 -12.31
C ALA A 88 21.19 -20.16 -12.15
N GLY A 89 21.62 -19.51 -13.24
CA GLY A 89 22.16 -18.14 -13.16
C GLY A 89 21.19 -17.16 -12.47
N PRO A 90 21.68 -16.03 -11.94
CA PRO A 90 20.87 -15.06 -11.22
C PRO A 90 19.75 -14.50 -12.10
N SER A 91 18.61 -14.17 -11.49
CA SER A 91 17.43 -13.72 -12.22
C SER A 91 16.62 -12.68 -11.45
N VAL A 92 15.99 -11.74 -12.18
CA VAL A 92 15.13 -10.69 -11.64
C VAL A 92 13.85 -10.62 -12.45
N ALA A 93 12.69 -10.66 -11.78
CA ALA A 93 11.40 -10.40 -12.41
C ALA A 93 11.14 -8.89 -12.49
N VAL A 94 10.70 -8.38 -13.64
CA VAL A 94 10.46 -6.95 -13.86
C VAL A 94 9.03 -6.75 -14.34
N CYS A 95 8.31 -5.83 -13.71
CA CYS A 95 6.96 -5.43 -14.07
C CYS A 95 6.76 -3.92 -13.90
N PHE A 96 5.69 -3.40 -14.47
CA PHE A 96 5.36 -1.98 -14.43
C PHE A 96 3.86 -1.75 -14.53
N ASP A 97 3.39 -0.60 -14.00
CA ASP A 97 2.02 -0.11 -14.18
C ASP A 97 1.88 0.77 -15.45
N ALA A 98 0.73 1.41 -15.62
CA ALA A 98 0.45 2.23 -16.79
C ALA A 98 0.82 3.71 -16.63
N ARG A 99 1.57 4.11 -15.59
CA ARG A 99 2.00 5.49 -15.38
C ARG A 99 2.97 5.95 -16.47
N HIS A 100 3.05 7.28 -16.62
CA HIS A 100 4.06 7.89 -17.47
C HIS A 100 5.45 7.31 -17.15
N ARG A 101 6.17 6.89 -18.18
CA ARG A 101 7.54 6.37 -18.14
C ARG A 101 7.74 5.01 -17.44
N SER A 102 6.69 4.38 -16.90
CA SER A 102 6.85 3.09 -16.21
C SER A 102 7.45 2.01 -17.11
N ALA A 103 6.97 1.89 -18.34
CA ALA A 103 7.51 0.93 -19.32
C ALA A 103 8.99 1.22 -19.67
N GLU A 104 9.36 2.49 -19.84
CA GLU A 104 10.74 2.89 -20.14
C GLU A 104 11.69 2.54 -18.96
N PHE A 105 11.26 2.79 -17.74
CA PHE A 105 12.05 2.48 -16.54
C PHE A 105 12.21 0.96 -16.34
N ALA A 106 11.19 0.18 -16.64
CA ALA A 106 11.27 -1.28 -16.63
C ALA A 106 12.24 -1.81 -17.68
N GLU A 107 12.22 -1.25 -18.90
CA GLU A 107 13.14 -1.62 -19.98
C GLU A 107 14.59 -1.30 -19.62
N VAL A 108 14.87 -0.08 -19.14
CA VAL A 108 16.21 0.30 -18.68
C VAL A 108 16.72 -0.63 -17.58
N SER A 109 15.84 -1.01 -16.64
CA SER A 109 16.21 -1.96 -15.58
C SER A 109 16.59 -3.32 -16.14
N ALA A 110 15.80 -3.85 -17.10
CA ALA A 110 16.07 -5.12 -17.75
C ALA A 110 17.40 -5.11 -18.51
N GLU A 111 17.69 -4.02 -19.24
CA GLU A 111 18.97 -3.84 -19.97
C GLU A 111 20.18 -3.79 -19.04
N VAL A 112 20.05 -3.13 -17.87
CA VAL A 112 21.12 -3.09 -16.86
C VAL A 112 21.33 -4.48 -16.23
N PHE A 113 20.25 -5.20 -15.89
CA PHE A 113 20.35 -6.55 -15.36
C PHE A 113 21.02 -7.51 -16.36
N ALA A 114 20.59 -7.50 -17.63
CA ALA A 114 21.18 -8.32 -18.67
C ALA A 114 22.67 -8.00 -18.88
N ALA A 115 23.05 -6.72 -18.91
CA ALA A 115 24.46 -6.31 -18.99
C ALA A 115 25.31 -6.77 -17.80
N ALA A 116 24.68 -6.96 -16.64
CA ALA A 116 25.33 -7.56 -15.46
C ALA A 116 25.35 -9.10 -15.50
N GLY A 117 24.83 -9.77 -16.55
CA GLY A 117 24.73 -11.23 -16.63
C GLY A 117 23.63 -11.82 -15.75
N ILE A 118 22.58 -11.05 -15.49
CA ILE A 118 21.39 -11.44 -14.73
C ILE A 118 20.25 -11.60 -15.72
N ARG A 119 19.55 -12.73 -15.68
CA ARG A 119 18.35 -12.93 -16.51
C ARG A 119 17.22 -12.01 -16.05
N ALA A 120 16.86 -11.05 -16.88
CA ALA A 120 15.72 -10.15 -16.66
C ALA A 120 14.44 -10.78 -17.23
N MET A 121 13.53 -11.20 -16.36
CA MET A 121 12.24 -11.78 -16.75
C MET A 121 11.17 -10.68 -16.72
N VAL A 122 10.86 -10.12 -17.90
CA VAL A 122 9.92 -9.00 -18.04
C VAL A 122 8.51 -9.54 -18.23
N LEU A 123 7.58 -9.17 -17.36
CA LEU A 123 6.17 -9.56 -17.42
C LEU A 123 5.47 -8.95 -18.65
N PRO A 124 4.37 -9.58 -19.16
CA PRO A 124 3.74 -9.22 -20.43
C PRO A 124 2.88 -7.95 -20.33
N GLY A 125 3.48 -6.77 -20.35
CA GLY A 125 2.80 -5.47 -20.36
C GLY A 125 2.55 -4.89 -18.96
N PRO A 126 1.74 -3.81 -18.86
CA PRO A 126 1.41 -3.23 -17.56
C PRO A 126 0.48 -4.17 -16.79
N LEU A 127 0.89 -4.51 -15.56
CA LEU A 127 0.19 -5.46 -14.70
C LEU A 127 0.14 -4.97 -13.24
N PRO A 128 -0.81 -5.49 -12.44
CA PRO A 128 -0.90 -5.24 -11.01
C PRO A 128 0.35 -5.65 -10.22
N THR A 129 0.68 -4.87 -9.21
CA THR A 129 1.77 -5.17 -8.26
C THR A 129 1.70 -6.58 -7.67
N PRO A 130 0.52 -7.11 -7.22
CA PRO A 130 0.44 -8.47 -6.70
C PRO A 130 0.84 -9.55 -7.72
N VAL A 131 0.63 -9.33 -9.01
CA VAL A 131 1.06 -10.28 -10.04
C VAL A 131 2.59 -10.39 -10.09
N LEU A 132 3.33 -9.28 -9.93
CA LEU A 132 4.79 -9.34 -9.82
C LEU A 132 5.23 -10.08 -8.54
N ALA A 133 4.68 -9.72 -7.38
CA ALA A 133 5.06 -10.36 -6.12
C ALA A 133 4.82 -11.89 -6.15
N PHE A 134 3.73 -12.32 -6.79
CA PHE A 134 3.46 -13.72 -7.11
C PHE A 134 4.51 -14.31 -8.07
N ALA A 135 4.80 -13.60 -9.17
CA ALA A 135 5.72 -14.07 -10.20
C ALA A 135 7.15 -14.29 -9.68
N VAL A 136 7.63 -13.46 -8.76
CA VAL A 136 8.95 -13.65 -8.13
C VAL A 136 9.07 -15.03 -7.52
N ARG A 137 8.06 -15.48 -6.79
CA ARG A 137 8.04 -16.81 -6.14
C ARG A 137 7.80 -17.93 -7.15
N GLU A 138 6.85 -17.76 -8.05
CA GLU A 138 6.48 -18.78 -9.04
C GLU A 138 7.62 -19.10 -10.00
N LEU A 139 8.38 -18.07 -10.40
CA LEU A 139 9.53 -18.21 -11.30
C LEU A 139 10.83 -18.56 -10.57
N GLY A 140 10.85 -18.51 -9.23
CA GLY A 140 12.06 -18.68 -8.45
C GLY A 140 13.11 -17.59 -8.72
N ALA A 141 12.69 -16.36 -8.98
CA ALA A 141 13.58 -15.23 -9.19
C ALA A 141 14.28 -14.82 -7.89
N ASP A 142 15.53 -14.35 -7.98
CA ASP A 142 16.28 -13.87 -6.82
C ASP A 142 15.76 -12.53 -6.29
N ALA A 143 15.17 -11.72 -7.18
CA ALA A 143 14.55 -10.44 -6.84
C ALA A 143 13.39 -10.10 -7.78
N GLY A 144 12.62 -9.08 -7.42
CA GLY A 144 11.59 -8.49 -8.27
C GLY A 144 11.65 -6.97 -8.24
N VAL A 145 11.27 -6.37 -9.35
CA VAL A 145 11.15 -4.92 -9.53
C VAL A 145 9.78 -4.57 -10.07
N MET A 146 9.05 -3.71 -9.36
CA MET A 146 7.80 -3.12 -9.82
C MET A 146 7.94 -1.62 -9.99
N VAL A 147 7.75 -1.15 -11.22
CA VAL A 147 7.76 0.28 -11.51
C VAL A 147 6.36 0.83 -11.36
N THR A 148 6.11 1.53 -10.26
CA THR A 148 4.81 2.11 -9.89
C THR A 148 4.95 3.11 -8.75
N ALA A 149 4.11 4.14 -8.75
CA ALA A 149 3.90 5.00 -7.58
C ALA A 149 2.58 4.69 -6.84
N SER A 150 1.93 3.53 -7.11
CA SER A 150 0.67 3.12 -6.47
C SER A 150 -0.41 4.21 -6.63
N HIS A 151 -0.90 4.79 -5.55
CA HIS A 151 -1.97 5.79 -5.49
C HIS A 151 -1.49 7.26 -5.52
N ASN A 152 -0.22 7.51 -5.77
CA ASN A 152 0.29 8.87 -5.89
C ASN A 152 -0.28 9.58 -7.13
N PRO A 153 -0.26 10.93 -7.19
CA PRO A 153 -0.76 11.68 -8.34
C PRO A 153 0.01 11.37 -9.63
N PRO A 154 -0.47 11.84 -10.80
CA PRO A 154 0.07 11.47 -12.11
C PRO A 154 1.52 11.89 -12.34
N GLU A 155 1.98 12.94 -11.68
CA GLU A 155 3.35 13.47 -11.78
C GLU A 155 4.38 12.54 -11.15
N ASP A 156 3.97 11.61 -10.28
CA ASP A 156 4.86 10.73 -9.56
C ASP A 156 5.06 9.38 -10.26
N ASN A 157 6.25 8.83 -10.10
CA ASN A 157 6.55 7.43 -10.36
C ASN A 157 7.37 6.84 -9.21
N GLY A 158 7.62 5.53 -9.24
CA GLY A 158 8.33 4.84 -8.17
C GLY A 158 8.91 3.50 -8.60
N TYR A 159 9.60 2.87 -7.65
CA TYR A 159 10.37 1.67 -7.88
C TYR A 159 10.33 0.79 -6.63
N LYS A 160 9.45 -0.21 -6.59
CA LYS A 160 9.35 -1.17 -5.49
C LYS A 160 10.29 -2.34 -5.76
N VAL A 161 11.02 -2.80 -4.74
CA VAL A 161 11.95 -3.92 -4.82
C VAL A 161 11.50 -5.06 -3.92
N TYR A 162 11.54 -6.27 -4.44
CA TYR A 162 11.14 -7.51 -3.77
C TYR A 162 12.34 -8.45 -3.67
N ASP A 163 12.48 -9.16 -2.54
CA ASP A 163 13.40 -10.27 -2.40
C ASP A 163 12.85 -11.55 -3.05
N GLY A 164 13.65 -12.60 -3.15
CA GLY A 164 13.27 -13.88 -3.78
C GLY A 164 12.10 -14.60 -3.11
N SER A 165 11.64 -14.14 -1.94
CA SER A 165 10.43 -14.64 -1.29
C SER A 165 9.15 -13.92 -1.75
N GLY A 166 9.25 -12.96 -2.68
CA GLY A 166 8.14 -12.13 -3.14
C GLY A 166 7.68 -11.08 -2.14
N ARG A 167 8.53 -10.74 -1.15
CA ARG A 167 8.27 -9.69 -0.14
C ARG A 167 9.08 -8.44 -0.47
N GLN A 168 8.52 -7.28 -0.18
CA GLN A 168 9.28 -6.04 -0.28
C GLN A 168 10.50 -6.08 0.64
N ILE A 169 11.63 -5.52 0.18
CA ILE A 169 12.87 -5.46 0.95
C ILE A 169 12.71 -4.66 2.25
N VAL A 170 13.49 -5.05 3.26
CA VAL A 170 13.56 -4.42 4.58
C VAL A 170 15.03 -4.24 4.98
N PRO A 171 15.35 -3.42 5.99
CA PRO A 171 16.71 -3.36 6.52
C PRO A 171 17.26 -4.77 6.87
N PRO A 172 18.53 -5.05 6.55
CA PRO A 172 19.54 -4.12 6.01
C PRO A 172 19.52 -3.97 4.48
N VAL A 173 18.73 -4.74 3.73
CA VAL A 173 18.77 -4.84 2.27
C VAL A 173 18.51 -3.48 1.57
N ASP A 174 17.49 -2.74 2.01
CA ASP A 174 17.18 -1.40 1.49
C ASP A 174 18.32 -0.41 1.74
N VAL A 175 18.98 -0.49 2.90
CA VAL A 175 20.16 0.34 3.25
C VAL A 175 21.36 -0.02 2.37
N ASP A 176 21.63 -1.31 2.16
CA ASP A 176 22.74 -1.78 1.34
C ASP A 176 22.56 -1.36 -0.13
N ILE A 177 21.33 -1.50 -0.67
CA ILE A 177 21.02 -1.06 -2.03
C ILE A 177 21.13 0.47 -2.14
N ALA A 178 20.63 1.24 -1.17
CA ALA A 178 20.77 2.70 -1.17
C ALA A 178 22.24 3.14 -1.17
N ALA A 179 23.07 2.51 -0.34
CA ALA A 179 24.52 2.75 -0.32
C ALA A 179 25.18 2.42 -1.67
N ALA A 180 24.77 1.31 -2.30
CA ALA A 180 25.27 0.94 -3.63
C ALA A 180 24.82 1.92 -4.73
N MET A 181 23.61 2.49 -4.65
CA MET A 181 23.16 3.55 -5.56
C MET A 181 24.03 4.81 -5.48
N VAL A 182 24.37 5.23 -4.24
CA VAL A 182 25.28 6.37 -4.01
C VAL A 182 26.67 6.10 -4.57
N ALA A 183 27.14 4.86 -4.49
CA ALA A 183 28.47 4.45 -4.98
C ALA A 183 28.58 4.42 -6.53
N VAL A 184 27.50 4.55 -7.28
CA VAL A 184 27.56 4.71 -8.74
C VAL A 184 28.08 6.11 -9.07
N GLU A 185 29.35 6.24 -9.41
CA GLU A 185 29.99 7.53 -9.69
C GLU A 185 29.39 8.19 -10.93
N ARG A 186 29.25 7.43 -12.04
CA ARG A 186 28.71 7.92 -13.31
C ARG A 186 27.68 6.98 -13.91
N VAL A 187 26.49 7.53 -14.17
CA VAL A 187 25.38 6.78 -14.78
C VAL A 187 25.69 6.33 -16.21
N VAL A 188 26.30 7.20 -17.00
CA VAL A 188 26.69 6.88 -18.38
C VAL A 188 27.76 5.77 -18.47
N ALA A 189 28.42 5.43 -17.37
CA ALA A 189 29.37 4.32 -17.29
C ALA A 189 28.73 2.99 -16.87
N VAL A 190 27.46 2.99 -16.44
CA VAL A 190 26.72 1.75 -16.10
C VAL A 190 26.47 0.98 -17.40
N PRO A 191 26.94 -0.27 -17.52
CA PRO A 191 26.70 -1.07 -18.71
C PRO A 191 25.20 -1.31 -18.93
N ARG A 192 24.78 -1.22 -20.20
CA ARG A 192 23.43 -1.56 -20.66
C ARG A 192 23.55 -2.36 -21.96
N THR A 193 22.71 -3.37 -22.10
CA THR A 193 22.54 -4.08 -23.37
C THR A 193 21.48 -3.40 -24.23
N GLY A 194 21.22 -3.94 -25.42
CA GLY A 194 20.03 -3.56 -26.18
C GLY A 194 18.80 -4.39 -25.76
N PRO A 195 17.60 -3.96 -26.17
CA PRO A 195 16.32 -4.60 -25.80
C PRO A 195 16.16 -6.04 -26.33
N ASP A 196 16.95 -6.45 -27.31
CA ASP A 196 16.94 -7.77 -27.93
C ASP A 196 18.00 -8.73 -27.35
N ASP A 197 18.60 -8.36 -26.20
CA ASP A 197 19.59 -9.21 -25.53
C ASP A 197 18.93 -10.54 -25.09
N PRO A 198 19.57 -11.70 -25.29
CA PRO A 198 18.99 -13.00 -24.95
C PRO A 198 18.73 -13.20 -23.43
N ASP A 199 19.40 -12.43 -22.56
CA ASP A 199 19.15 -12.45 -21.13
C ASP A 199 17.93 -11.61 -20.73
N ILE A 200 17.33 -10.85 -21.66
CA ILE A 200 16.03 -10.19 -21.48
C ILE A 200 14.93 -11.15 -21.98
N VAL A 201 14.32 -11.87 -21.05
CA VAL A 201 13.26 -12.83 -21.34
C VAL A 201 11.90 -12.18 -21.18
N ARG A 202 11.20 -11.97 -22.28
CA ARG A 202 9.82 -11.45 -22.25
C ARG A 202 8.87 -12.60 -22.02
N LEU A 203 8.19 -12.58 -20.86
CA LEU A 203 7.23 -13.64 -20.49
C LEU A 203 5.95 -13.49 -21.29
N ASP A 204 5.27 -14.59 -21.50
CA ASP A 204 3.93 -14.63 -22.05
C ASP A 204 2.85 -14.53 -20.96
N GLY A 205 1.58 -14.65 -21.34
CA GLY A 205 0.45 -14.54 -20.42
C GLY A 205 0.30 -15.68 -19.40
N SER A 206 1.10 -16.75 -19.47
CA SER A 206 0.97 -17.93 -18.60
C SER A 206 1.17 -17.59 -17.11
N ILE A 207 2.06 -16.66 -16.81
CA ILE A 207 2.28 -16.20 -15.43
C ILE A 207 1.03 -15.53 -14.82
N VAL A 208 0.26 -14.83 -15.65
CA VAL A 208 -1.00 -14.23 -15.22
C VAL A 208 -2.08 -15.30 -15.05
N GLU A 209 -2.09 -16.36 -15.89
CA GLU A 209 -2.98 -17.51 -15.69
C GLU A 209 -2.67 -18.22 -14.37
N SER A 210 -1.39 -18.50 -14.07
CA SER A 210 -0.98 -19.11 -12.80
C SER A 210 -1.45 -18.29 -11.59
N TYR A 211 -1.33 -16.95 -11.66
CA TYR A 211 -1.84 -16.07 -10.62
C TYR A 211 -3.37 -16.17 -10.48
N VAL A 212 -4.10 -16.13 -11.61
CA VAL A 212 -5.57 -16.25 -11.62
C VAL A 212 -6.01 -17.57 -11.01
N ASP A 213 -5.38 -18.68 -11.37
CA ASP A 213 -5.69 -20.01 -10.84
C ASP A 213 -5.45 -20.08 -9.32
N ALA A 214 -4.34 -19.52 -8.85
CA ALA A 214 -4.05 -19.43 -7.42
C ALA A 214 -5.07 -18.56 -6.66
N ALA A 215 -5.46 -17.41 -7.22
CA ALA A 215 -6.48 -16.55 -6.65
C ALA A 215 -7.85 -17.22 -6.58
N VAL A 216 -8.27 -17.91 -7.65
CA VAL A 216 -9.53 -18.65 -7.70
C VAL A 216 -9.59 -19.76 -6.64
N GLY A 217 -8.45 -20.36 -6.32
CA GLY A 217 -8.33 -21.36 -5.24
C GLY A 217 -8.70 -20.85 -3.84
N LEU A 218 -8.77 -19.54 -3.65
CA LEU A 218 -9.12 -18.91 -2.35
C LEU A 218 -10.61 -18.96 -2.03
N VAL A 219 -11.49 -19.23 -3.00
CA VAL A 219 -12.94 -19.24 -2.78
C VAL A 219 -13.52 -20.64 -2.94
N GLU A 220 -14.67 -20.88 -2.29
CA GLU A 220 -15.30 -22.20 -2.31
C GLU A 220 -15.87 -22.52 -3.69
N ALA A 221 -15.44 -23.64 -4.27
CA ALA A 221 -16.00 -24.11 -5.52
C ALA A 221 -17.50 -24.44 -5.36
N GLY A 222 -18.34 -23.84 -6.23
CA GLY A 222 -19.79 -24.08 -6.21
C GLY A 222 -20.56 -23.33 -5.11
N GLY A 223 -19.94 -22.44 -4.34
CA GLY A 223 -20.65 -21.54 -3.41
C GLY A 223 -21.56 -20.54 -4.14
N PRO A 224 -22.38 -19.76 -3.39
CA PRO A 224 -23.22 -18.70 -3.97
C PRO A 224 -22.43 -17.70 -4.81
N ARG A 225 -23.01 -17.29 -5.96
CA ARG A 225 -22.41 -16.31 -6.89
C ARG A 225 -23.39 -15.23 -7.36
N ASP A 226 -24.62 -15.27 -6.84
CA ASP A 226 -25.65 -14.30 -7.19
C ASP A 226 -25.41 -12.96 -6.46
N VAL A 227 -24.48 -12.19 -6.99
CA VAL A 227 -24.14 -10.83 -6.52
C VAL A 227 -23.86 -9.94 -7.71
N GLN A 228 -24.40 -8.72 -7.70
CA GLN A 228 -24.10 -7.68 -8.68
C GLN A 228 -22.93 -6.84 -8.17
N ILE A 229 -21.78 -6.96 -8.83
CA ILE A 229 -20.55 -6.27 -8.46
C ILE A 229 -20.40 -5.02 -9.32
N GLY A 230 -20.25 -3.85 -8.67
CA GLY A 230 -19.75 -2.63 -9.31
C GLY A 230 -18.24 -2.57 -9.17
N TYR A 231 -17.54 -2.02 -10.17
CA TYR A 231 -16.08 -1.95 -10.12
C TYR A 231 -15.50 -0.67 -10.73
N THR A 232 -14.48 -0.15 -10.09
CA THR A 232 -13.58 0.86 -10.68
C THR A 232 -12.12 0.48 -10.48
N ALA A 233 -11.32 0.62 -11.55
CA ALA A 233 -9.86 0.49 -11.53
C ALA A 233 -9.16 1.85 -11.31
N MET A 234 -9.90 2.94 -11.18
CA MET A 234 -9.36 4.30 -11.06
C MET A 234 -8.26 4.60 -12.09
N HIS A 235 -8.51 4.26 -13.36
CA HIS A 235 -7.55 4.37 -14.47
C HIS A 235 -6.28 3.52 -14.30
N GLY A 236 -6.30 2.53 -13.40
CA GLY A 236 -5.18 1.63 -13.14
C GLY A 236 -5.22 0.33 -13.93
N VAL A 237 -4.33 -0.59 -13.57
CA VAL A 237 -4.10 -1.85 -14.33
C VAL A 237 -4.89 -3.04 -13.77
N GLY A 238 -5.77 -2.85 -12.76
CA GLY A 238 -6.46 -3.94 -12.08
C GLY A 238 -7.55 -4.63 -12.91
N ALA A 239 -8.27 -3.91 -13.79
CA ALA A 239 -9.50 -4.37 -14.43
C ALA A 239 -9.35 -5.69 -15.21
N ALA A 240 -8.34 -5.79 -16.07
CA ALA A 240 -8.16 -6.96 -16.92
C ALA A 240 -7.92 -8.25 -16.12
N VAL A 241 -7.15 -8.18 -15.04
CA VAL A 241 -6.85 -9.33 -14.18
C VAL A 241 -8.05 -9.65 -13.28
N LEU A 242 -8.71 -8.64 -12.68
CA LEU A 242 -9.88 -8.86 -11.83
C LEU A 242 -11.04 -9.53 -12.60
N ARG A 243 -11.31 -9.13 -13.85
CA ARG A 243 -12.31 -9.79 -14.71
C ARG A 243 -12.04 -11.29 -14.83
N ARG A 244 -10.78 -11.68 -15.01
CA ARG A 244 -10.37 -13.07 -15.13
C ARG A 244 -10.50 -13.84 -13.81
N VAL A 245 -10.10 -13.22 -12.71
CA VAL A 245 -10.24 -13.79 -11.36
C VAL A 245 -11.71 -14.03 -11.02
N LEU A 246 -12.58 -13.03 -11.22
CA LEU A 246 -14.03 -13.17 -10.98
C LEU A 246 -14.66 -14.23 -11.90
N ALA A 247 -14.34 -14.22 -13.19
CA ALA A 247 -14.88 -15.19 -14.15
C ALA A 247 -14.40 -16.61 -13.81
N GLY A 248 -13.12 -16.81 -13.49
CA GLY A 248 -12.57 -18.10 -13.07
C GLY A 248 -13.25 -18.65 -11.81
N ALA A 249 -13.63 -17.77 -10.89
CA ALA A 249 -14.39 -18.12 -9.68
C ALA A 249 -15.91 -18.30 -9.92
N GLY A 250 -16.40 -18.08 -11.16
CA GLY A 250 -17.80 -18.27 -11.54
C GLY A 250 -18.72 -17.09 -11.23
N PHE A 251 -18.19 -15.90 -10.97
CA PHE A 251 -19.00 -14.67 -10.86
C PHE A 251 -19.36 -14.11 -12.24
N ALA A 252 -20.49 -13.43 -12.31
CA ALA A 252 -20.83 -12.62 -13.47
C ALA A 252 -19.81 -11.47 -13.67
N PRO A 253 -19.61 -11.00 -14.92
CA PRO A 253 -18.77 -9.83 -15.15
C PRO A 253 -19.22 -8.62 -14.30
N PRO A 254 -18.30 -7.88 -13.68
CA PRO A 254 -18.67 -6.70 -12.91
C PRO A 254 -19.23 -5.61 -13.83
N VAL A 255 -20.09 -4.75 -13.28
CA VAL A 255 -20.53 -3.51 -13.92
C VAL A 255 -19.47 -2.46 -13.64
N GLU A 256 -18.76 -2.01 -14.68
CA GLU A 256 -17.58 -1.18 -14.55
C GLU A 256 -17.88 0.30 -14.79
N VAL A 257 -17.15 1.17 -14.09
CA VAL A 257 -17.12 2.61 -14.35
C VAL A 257 -16.38 2.84 -15.67
N ALA A 258 -17.12 3.09 -16.75
CA ALA A 258 -16.57 3.13 -18.11
C ALA A 258 -15.46 4.18 -18.27
N GLU A 259 -15.57 5.29 -17.55
CA GLU A 259 -14.58 6.37 -17.57
C GLU A 259 -13.27 6.04 -16.87
N GLN A 260 -13.26 5.00 -16.00
CA GLN A 260 -12.12 4.68 -15.11
C GLN A 260 -11.57 3.27 -15.33
N VAL A 261 -12.16 2.49 -16.24
CA VAL A 261 -11.82 1.06 -16.38
C VAL A 261 -10.55 0.81 -17.18
N GLU A 262 -10.27 1.66 -18.17
CA GLU A 262 -9.05 1.56 -18.96
C GLU A 262 -7.92 2.38 -18.31
N PRO A 263 -6.68 1.87 -18.35
CA PRO A 263 -5.53 2.57 -17.80
C PRO A 263 -5.30 3.92 -18.49
N ASP A 264 -5.12 4.98 -17.67
CA ASP A 264 -4.79 6.32 -18.15
C ASP A 264 -3.80 6.96 -17.14
N PRO A 265 -2.57 7.27 -17.56
CA PRO A 265 -1.53 7.80 -16.67
C PRO A 265 -1.84 9.21 -16.11
N ASP A 266 -2.80 9.94 -16.71
CA ASP A 266 -3.20 11.29 -16.27
C ASP A 266 -4.32 11.27 -15.21
N PHE A 267 -4.94 10.10 -14.94
CA PHE A 267 -6.06 9.94 -13.98
C PHE A 267 -7.14 11.02 -14.09
N PRO A 268 -7.71 11.30 -15.27
CA PRO A 268 -8.47 12.52 -15.57
C PRO A 268 -9.74 12.74 -14.73
N THR A 269 -10.24 11.72 -14.04
CA THR A 269 -11.46 11.83 -13.21
C THR A 269 -11.19 11.92 -11.71
N VAL A 270 -9.93 11.75 -11.28
CA VAL A 270 -9.54 11.76 -9.86
C VAL A 270 -8.20 12.47 -9.67
N ALA A 271 -8.14 13.46 -8.79
CA ALA A 271 -6.88 14.16 -8.49
C ALA A 271 -5.86 13.26 -7.78
N PHE A 272 -6.34 12.36 -6.93
CA PHE A 272 -5.55 11.32 -6.25
C PHE A 272 -6.26 9.98 -6.44
N PRO A 273 -5.66 9.03 -7.18
CA PRO A 273 -6.29 7.74 -7.47
C PRO A 273 -6.17 6.77 -6.26
N ASN A 274 -6.71 7.19 -5.12
CA ASN A 274 -6.75 6.43 -3.88
C ASN A 274 -8.19 6.28 -3.41
N PRO A 275 -8.73 5.06 -3.23
CA PRO A 275 -10.11 4.85 -2.80
C PRO A 275 -10.48 5.49 -1.45
N GLU A 276 -9.49 5.89 -0.63
CA GLU A 276 -9.72 6.58 0.65
C GLU A 276 -9.91 8.10 0.50
N GLU A 277 -9.53 8.67 -0.65
CA GLU A 277 -9.60 10.12 -0.84
C GLU A 277 -11.04 10.58 -1.13
N PRO A 278 -11.44 11.72 -0.57
CA PRO A 278 -12.75 12.28 -0.85
C PRO A 278 -12.99 12.47 -2.34
N GLY A 279 -14.15 12.00 -2.84
CA GLY A 279 -14.53 12.09 -4.24
C GLY A 279 -14.00 10.98 -5.15
N ALA A 280 -13.04 10.18 -4.70
CA ALA A 280 -12.45 9.11 -5.51
C ALA A 280 -13.47 8.03 -5.90
N LEU A 281 -14.46 7.77 -5.07
CA LEU A 281 -15.52 6.79 -5.32
C LEU A 281 -16.79 7.37 -5.99
N ASP A 282 -16.89 8.67 -6.24
CA ASP A 282 -18.14 9.33 -6.67
C ASP A 282 -18.74 8.71 -7.94
N LEU A 283 -17.94 8.44 -8.97
CA LEU A 283 -18.41 7.78 -10.20
C LEU A 283 -18.85 6.34 -9.93
N GLY A 284 -18.14 5.62 -9.07
CA GLY A 284 -18.49 4.27 -8.65
C GLY A 284 -19.82 4.23 -7.88
N LEU A 285 -20.02 5.16 -6.95
CA LEU A 285 -21.26 5.28 -6.17
C LEU A 285 -22.46 5.68 -7.04
N ALA A 286 -22.24 6.58 -8.00
CA ALA A 286 -23.25 6.95 -8.99
C ALA A 286 -23.64 5.76 -9.89
N LEU A 287 -22.66 4.96 -10.33
CA LEU A 287 -22.90 3.73 -11.07
C LEU A 287 -23.69 2.72 -10.22
N ALA A 288 -23.24 2.50 -8.99
CA ALA A 288 -23.79 1.50 -8.09
C ALA A 288 -25.26 1.77 -7.76
N SER A 289 -25.60 3.02 -7.41
CA SER A 289 -26.97 3.43 -7.15
C SER A 289 -27.90 3.31 -8.37
N ALA A 290 -27.38 3.63 -9.57
CA ALA A 290 -28.17 3.57 -10.81
C ALA A 290 -28.42 2.16 -11.33
N ARG A 291 -27.62 1.16 -10.93
CA ARG A 291 -27.60 -0.18 -11.53
C ARG A 291 -28.02 -1.32 -10.59
N GLY A 292 -28.45 -1.02 -9.37
CA GLY A 292 -28.85 -2.04 -8.40
C GLY A 292 -27.70 -2.97 -8.01
N ILE A 293 -26.52 -2.39 -7.81
CA ILE A 293 -25.30 -3.09 -7.39
C ILE A 293 -25.44 -3.52 -5.91
N ASP A 294 -24.91 -4.69 -5.55
CA ASP A 294 -24.88 -5.18 -4.17
C ASP A 294 -23.63 -4.72 -3.43
N VAL A 295 -22.49 -4.60 -4.16
CA VAL A 295 -21.19 -4.16 -3.62
C VAL A 295 -20.39 -3.43 -4.70
N LEU A 296 -19.81 -2.29 -4.35
CA LEU A 296 -18.85 -1.56 -5.16
C LEU A 296 -17.43 -1.90 -4.68
N LEU A 297 -16.59 -2.35 -5.60
CA LEU A 297 -15.17 -2.63 -5.40
C LEU A 297 -14.32 -1.59 -6.14
N ALA A 298 -13.24 -1.13 -5.52
CA ALA A 298 -12.35 -0.14 -6.11
C ALA A 298 -10.89 -0.50 -5.84
N ASN A 299 -10.07 -0.59 -6.89
CA ASN A 299 -8.62 -0.72 -6.73
C ASN A 299 -7.92 0.61 -7.01
N ASP A 300 -6.78 0.82 -6.36
CA ASP A 300 -5.83 1.85 -6.75
C ASP A 300 -5.07 1.46 -8.04
N PRO A 301 -4.29 2.37 -8.66
CA PRO A 301 -3.76 2.12 -10.01
C PRO A 301 -2.93 0.85 -10.19
N ASP A 302 -2.18 0.40 -9.19
CA ASP A 302 -1.41 -0.85 -9.25
C ASP A 302 -2.12 -2.04 -8.57
N ALA A 303 -3.39 -1.85 -8.16
CA ALA A 303 -4.31 -2.84 -7.65
C ALA A 303 -3.79 -3.65 -6.45
N ASP A 304 -2.91 -3.06 -5.64
CA ASP A 304 -2.47 -3.67 -4.40
C ASP A 304 -3.42 -3.35 -3.22
N ARG A 305 -4.37 -2.40 -3.40
CA ARG A 305 -5.40 -2.01 -2.42
C ARG A 305 -6.80 -2.33 -2.89
N LEU A 306 -7.72 -2.40 -1.92
CA LEU A 306 -9.15 -2.58 -2.17
C LEU A 306 -9.98 -1.63 -1.30
N GLY A 307 -10.73 -0.74 -1.93
CA GLY A 307 -11.86 -0.03 -1.35
C GLY A 307 -13.16 -0.79 -1.58
N VAL A 308 -14.08 -0.72 -0.62
CA VAL A 308 -15.40 -1.36 -0.68
C VAL A 308 -16.46 -0.37 -0.24
N ALA A 309 -17.55 -0.26 -1.02
CA ALA A 309 -18.74 0.44 -0.58
C ALA A 309 -19.99 -0.44 -0.75
N VAL A 310 -20.94 -0.27 0.16
CA VAL A 310 -22.17 -1.06 0.24
C VAL A 310 -23.38 -0.17 0.50
N PRO A 311 -24.60 -0.60 0.12
CA PRO A 311 -25.83 0.09 0.52
C PRO A 311 -25.93 0.18 2.05
N ASP A 312 -26.28 1.35 2.57
CA ASP A 312 -26.55 1.61 3.98
C ASP A 312 -27.96 2.19 4.14
N PRO A 313 -28.95 1.36 4.50
CA PRO A 313 -30.32 1.81 4.67
C PRO A 313 -30.50 2.90 5.74
N SER A 314 -29.53 3.06 6.64
CA SER A 314 -29.56 4.12 7.65
C SER A 314 -29.15 5.49 7.09
N ALA A 315 -28.38 5.52 5.99
CA ALA A 315 -27.94 6.73 5.30
C ALA A 315 -28.98 7.20 4.26
N GLY A 316 -29.67 6.27 3.60
CA GLY A 316 -30.66 6.57 2.57
C GLY A 316 -31.05 5.38 1.71
N PRO A 317 -31.84 5.59 0.65
CA PRO A 317 -32.22 4.54 -0.28
C PRO A 317 -31.03 4.16 -1.18
N ALA A 318 -30.93 2.88 -1.56
CA ALA A 318 -29.81 2.34 -2.34
C ALA A 318 -29.76 2.88 -3.79
N ASP A 319 -30.82 3.47 -4.30
CA ASP A 319 -30.88 4.15 -5.61
C ASP A 319 -30.40 5.62 -5.56
N ASP A 320 -29.93 6.08 -4.40
CA ASP A 320 -29.25 7.36 -4.21
C ASP A 320 -27.79 7.10 -3.79
N PRO A 321 -26.79 7.75 -4.40
CA PRO A 321 -25.40 7.66 -3.95
C PRO A 321 -25.21 7.96 -2.45
N ALA A 322 -26.01 8.86 -1.87
CA ALA A 322 -25.99 9.17 -0.45
C ALA A 322 -26.45 8.00 0.45
N GLY A 323 -27.16 7.01 -0.10
CA GLY A 323 -27.56 5.77 0.57
C GLY A 323 -26.47 4.69 0.57
N TRP A 324 -25.23 5.05 0.20
CA TRP A 324 -24.08 4.16 0.16
C TRP A 324 -23.05 4.54 1.21
N ARG A 325 -22.37 3.55 1.72
CA ARG A 325 -21.32 3.72 2.70
C ARG A 325 -20.01 3.11 2.21
N ALA A 326 -18.98 3.93 2.05
CA ALA A 326 -17.61 3.44 1.94
C ALA A 326 -17.15 2.88 3.29
N LEU A 327 -16.67 1.65 3.28
CA LEU A 327 -16.16 0.99 4.49
C LEU A 327 -14.71 1.44 4.74
N ARG A 328 -14.36 1.60 6.02
CA ARG A 328 -12.97 1.86 6.42
C ARG A 328 -12.11 0.62 6.24
N GLY A 329 -10.80 0.79 6.04
CA GLY A 329 -9.87 -0.32 5.89
C GLY A 329 -9.91 -1.32 7.05
N ASP A 330 -10.05 -0.83 8.29
CA ASP A 330 -10.24 -1.68 9.48
C ASP A 330 -11.54 -2.50 9.45
N GLU A 331 -12.62 -1.93 8.92
CA GLU A 331 -13.90 -2.64 8.79
C GLU A 331 -13.81 -3.75 7.72
N ILE A 332 -13.20 -3.44 6.57
CA ILE A 332 -12.97 -4.43 5.50
C ILE A 332 -12.05 -5.54 6.03
N GLY A 333 -10.96 -5.17 6.73
CA GLY A 333 -10.04 -6.12 7.35
C GLY A 333 -10.74 -7.05 8.35
N ALA A 334 -11.59 -6.51 9.22
CA ALA A 334 -12.38 -7.29 10.18
C ALA A 334 -13.40 -8.22 9.47
N LEU A 335 -14.07 -7.73 8.43
CA LEU A 335 -15.03 -8.52 7.63
C LEU A 335 -14.36 -9.70 6.93
N ILE A 336 -13.22 -9.48 6.26
CA ILE A 336 -12.46 -10.56 5.60
C ILE A 336 -11.98 -11.57 6.66
N ALA A 337 -11.38 -11.10 7.76
CA ALA A 337 -10.93 -11.98 8.83
C ALA A 337 -12.08 -12.82 9.41
N ASN A 338 -13.24 -12.19 9.67
CA ASN A 338 -14.42 -12.90 10.14
C ASN A 338 -14.90 -13.96 9.15
N HIS A 339 -14.95 -13.62 7.86
CA HIS A 339 -15.33 -14.58 6.81
C HIS A 339 -14.40 -15.80 6.80
N LEU A 340 -13.09 -15.60 6.85
CA LEU A 340 -12.09 -16.68 6.88
C LEU A 340 -12.21 -17.54 8.15
N ILE A 341 -12.46 -16.92 9.32
CA ILE A 341 -12.67 -17.62 10.60
C ILE A 341 -13.92 -18.50 10.54
N VAL A 342 -15.06 -17.91 10.16
CA VAL A 342 -16.36 -18.62 10.09
C VAL A 342 -16.32 -19.76 9.07
N ARG A 343 -15.58 -19.58 7.96
CA ARG A 343 -15.39 -20.62 6.94
C ARG A 343 -14.38 -21.69 7.32
N GLY A 344 -13.75 -21.59 8.50
CA GLY A 344 -12.76 -22.56 8.96
C GLY A 344 -11.49 -22.63 8.09
N ARG A 345 -11.16 -21.53 7.42
CA ARG A 345 -9.94 -21.43 6.57
C ARG A 345 -8.69 -21.12 7.37
N LEU A 346 -8.85 -20.68 8.61
CA LEU A 346 -7.77 -20.36 9.54
C LEU A 346 -7.67 -21.43 10.62
N ASN A 347 -6.46 -21.84 10.95
CA ASN A 347 -6.17 -22.84 11.97
C ASN A 347 -5.03 -22.38 12.88
N SER A 348 -4.59 -23.22 13.82
CA SER A 348 -3.52 -22.89 14.77
C SER A 348 -2.14 -22.66 14.12
N GLY A 349 -1.94 -23.08 12.88
CA GLY A 349 -0.74 -22.77 12.08
C GLY A 349 -0.85 -21.45 11.33
N SER A 350 -2.05 -20.87 11.25
CA SER A 350 -2.27 -19.56 10.62
C SER A 350 -1.97 -18.44 11.61
N VAL A 351 -1.43 -17.34 11.10
CA VAL A 351 -1.24 -16.08 11.84
C VAL A 351 -2.16 -15.01 11.25
N LEU A 352 -2.85 -14.29 12.12
CA LEU A 352 -3.49 -13.02 11.77
C LEU A 352 -2.55 -11.88 12.13
N ALA A 353 -2.37 -10.92 11.21
CA ALA A 353 -1.45 -9.81 11.46
C ALA A 353 -2.03 -8.46 11.03
N THR A 354 -1.70 -7.41 11.78
CA THR A 354 -1.98 -6.03 11.40
C THR A 354 -0.93 -5.08 11.97
N THR A 355 -1.03 -3.79 11.66
CA THR A 355 -0.05 -2.80 12.12
C THR A 355 -0.45 -2.19 13.47
N ILE A 356 0.54 -1.59 14.16
CA ILE A 356 0.32 -0.83 15.41
C ILE A 356 -0.66 0.33 15.27
N VAL A 357 -0.93 0.80 14.05
CA VAL A 357 -1.85 1.92 13.79
C VAL A 357 -3.26 1.47 13.39
N SER A 358 -3.42 0.20 13.00
CA SER A 358 -4.72 -0.38 12.65
C SER A 358 -5.55 -0.72 13.90
N SER A 359 -6.84 -0.98 13.73
CA SER A 359 -7.76 -1.30 14.84
C SER A 359 -7.34 -2.53 15.66
N THR A 360 -7.53 -2.46 16.98
CA THR A 360 -7.33 -3.60 17.89
C THR A 360 -8.42 -4.68 17.79
N LEU A 361 -9.43 -4.48 16.93
CA LEU A 361 -10.53 -5.45 16.74
C LEU A 361 -10.00 -6.81 16.29
N LEU A 362 -9.07 -6.86 15.31
CA LEU A 362 -8.51 -8.13 14.82
C LEU A 362 -7.85 -8.94 15.93
N ARG A 363 -7.15 -8.29 16.88
CA ARG A 363 -6.57 -8.96 18.03
C ARG A 363 -7.63 -9.64 18.92
N ARG A 364 -8.78 -8.96 19.14
CA ARG A 364 -9.90 -9.53 19.91
C ARG A 364 -10.56 -10.69 19.20
N MET A 365 -10.76 -10.57 17.88
CA MET A 365 -11.30 -11.64 17.04
C MET A 365 -10.38 -12.87 17.05
N ALA A 366 -9.07 -12.67 16.86
CA ALA A 366 -8.06 -13.73 16.90
C ALA A 366 -8.06 -14.47 18.24
N ALA A 367 -8.08 -13.72 19.36
CA ALA A 367 -8.14 -14.30 20.71
C ALA A 367 -9.42 -15.12 20.93
N ALA A 368 -10.57 -14.63 20.48
CA ALA A 368 -11.85 -15.35 20.59
C ALA A 368 -11.87 -16.63 19.74
N ALA A 369 -11.20 -16.62 18.59
CA ALA A 369 -11.10 -17.78 17.69
C ALA A 369 -9.94 -18.73 18.03
N GLY A 370 -9.07 -18.38 18.98
CA GLY A 370 -7.88 -19.17 19.33
C GLY A 370 -6.81 -19.21 18.23
N ILE A 371 -6.74 -18.18 17.39
CA ILE A 371 -5.79 -18.05 16.29
C ILE A 371 -4.62 -17.15 16.73
N PRO A 372 -3.36 -17.50 16.42
CA PRO A 372 -2.21 -16.65 16.67
C PRO A 372 -2.36 -15.26 16.02
N TYR A 373 -1.99 -14.22 16.76
CA TYR A 373 -2.04 -12.84 16.28
C TYR A 373 -0.69 -12.14 16.49
N VAL A 374 -0.27 -11.37 15.51
CA VAL A 374 0.95 -10.55 15.55
C VAL A 374 0.61 -9.12 15.17
N GLU A 375 1.06 -8.17 15.98
CA GLU A 375 1.06 -6.75 15.66
C GLU A 375 2.44 -6.36 15.14
N THR A 376 2.51 -5.54 14.08
CA THR A 376 3.76 -5.16 13.42
C THR A 376 3.92 -3.65 13.34
N LEU A 377 5.11 -3.18 13.01
CA LEU A 377 5.32 -1.81 12.57
C LEU A 377 4.51 -1.53 11.28
N THR A 378 4.30 -0.25 10.97
CA THR A 378 3.61 0.18 9.74
C THR A 378 4.43 -0.19 8.51
N GLY A 379 3.75 -0.71 7.50
CA GLY A 379 4.32 -1.16 6.24
C GLY A 379 4.09 -2.65 6.03
N PHE A 380 3.47 -3.01 4.90
CA PHE A 380 3.08 -4.39 4.60
C PHE A 380 4.28 -5.35 4.59
N LYS A 381 5.48 -4.82 4.31
CA LYS A 381 6.75 -5.53 4.42
C LYS A 381 6.98 -6.20 5.79
N TRP A 382 6.38 -5.68 6.86
CA TRP A 382 6.43 -6.27 8.19
C TRP A 382 5.32 -7.30 8.41
N ILE A 383 4.11 -7.03 7.93
CA ILE A 383 2.97 -7.96 7.99
C ILE A 383 3.31 -9.26 7.29
N SER A 384 3.90 -9.20 6.09
CA SER A 384 4.29 -10.40 5.35
C SER A 384 5.38 -11.24 6.03
N ARG A 385 6.08 -10.67 7.02
CA ARG A 385 7.11 -11.34 7.83
C ARG A 385 6.65 -11.70 9.25
N ALA A 386 5.37 -11.44 9.58
CA ALA A 386 4.82 -11.73 10.91
C ALA A 386 4.81 -13.23 11.29
N PRO A 387 4.59 -14.20 10.36
CA PRO A 387 4.61 -15.61 10.71
C PRO A 387 5.99 -16.09 11.17
N GLY A 388 6.01 -16.90 12.22
CA GLY A 388 7.19 -17.64 12.65
C GLY A 388 7.55 -18.80 11.71
N PRO A 389 8.64 -19.55 11.99
CA PRO A 389 9.18 -20.57 11.09
C PRO A 389 8.19 -21.67 10.64
N ASP A 390 7.26 -22.05 11.50
CA ASP A 390 6.28 -23.11 11.24
C ASP A 390 4.85 -22.58 11.03
N GLN A 391 4.73 -21.29 10.73
CA GLN A 391 3.46 -20.61 10.57
C GLN A 391 3.32 -20.01 9.16
N VAL A 392 2.07 -19.78 8.75
CA VAL A 392 1.73 -19.08 7.50
C VAL A 392 0.89 -17.85 7.80
N LEU A 393 1.01 -16.81 7.00
CA LEU A 393 0.11 -15.67 7.07
C LEU A 393 -1.26 -16.09 6.52
N GLY A 394 -2.20 -16.37 7.42
CA GLY A 394 -3.56 -16.70 7.03
C GLY A 394 -4.34 -15.47 6.56
N PHE A 395 -4.11 -14.33 7.23
CA PHE A 395 -4.62 -13.03 6.80
C PHE A 395 -3.84 -11.91 7.47
N GLY A 396 -3.58 -10.85 6.71
CA GLY A 396 -3.00 -9.62 7.23
C GLY A 396 -3.58 -8.39 6.54
N TYR A 397 -3.65 -7.26 7.28
CA TYR A 397 -4.11 -6.02 6.68
C TYR A 397 -3.46 -4.77 7.29
N GLU A 398 -3.43 -3.70 6.48
CA GLU A 398 -3.19 -2.31 6.90
C GLU A 398 -4.51 -1.53 6.77
N GLU A 399 -4.77 -0.61 7.70
CA GLU A 399 -5.94 0.28 7.69
C GLU A 399 -6.05 1.09 6.41
N ALA A 400 -4.94 1.33 5.73
CA ALA A 400 -4.85 2.02 4.45
C ALA A 400 -5.23 1.12 3.25
N LEU A 401 -6.28 0.30 3.38
CA LEU A 401 -6.88 -0.55 2.34
C LEU A 401 -5.97 -1.66 1.77
N GLY A 402 -4.91 -2.06 2.48
CA GLY A 402 -4.01 -3.13 2.04
C GLY A 402 -4.34 -4.46 2.72
N TYR A 403 -4.54 -5.53 1.96
CA TYR A 403 -4.92 -6.85 2.46
C TYR A 403 -4.09 -7.95 1.81
N CYS A 404 -3.77 -9.00 2.56
CA CYS A 404 -3.17 -10.24 2.07
C CYS A 404 -4.00 -11.41 2.58
N VAL A 405 -4.50 -12.24 1.66
CA VAL A 405 -5.33 -13.39 1.96
C VAL A 405 -4.55 -14.68 1.68
N ASP A 406 -4.40 -15.52 2.71
CA ASP A 406 -3.85 -16.88 2.64
C ASP A 406 -2.45 -17.02 1.98
N GLY A 407 -1.67 -15.94 1.94
CA GLY A 407 -0.28 -15.97 1.49
C GLY A 407 -0.06 -16.37 0.02
N VAL A 408 -1.08 -16.30 -0.83
CA VAL A 408 -0.93 -16.46 -2.31
C VAL A 408 0.10 -15.46 -2.81
N VAL A 409 -0.03 -14.22 -2.38
CA VAL A 409 0.96 -13.16 -2.58
C VAL A 409 1.58 -12.81 -1.23
N ALA A 410 2.89 -12.56 -1.19
CA ALA A 410 3.57 -12.17 0.04
C ALA A 410 3.62 -10.63 0.25
N ASP A 411 2.65 -9.94 -0.27
CA ASP A 411 2.41 -8.49 -0.17
C ASP A 411 0.90 -8.22 -0.19
N LYS A 412 0.49 -6.96 -0.21
CA LYS A 412 -0.90 -6.54 -0.43
C LYS A 412 -1.42 -7.04 -1.78
N ASP A 413 -2.65 -7.52 -1.78
CA ASP A 413 -3.33 -7.98 -2.98
C ASP A 413 -4.80 -7.56 -2.97
N GLY A 414 -5.09 -6.46 -3.68
CA GLY A 414 -6.44 -5.94 -3.82
C GLY A 414 -7.36 -6.82 -4.65
N LEU A 415 -6.80 -7.67 -5.53
CA LEU A 415 -7.58 -8.52 -6.42
C LEU A 415 -8.08 -9.79 -5.69
N THR A 416 -7.23 -10.46 -4.92
CA THR A 416 -7.65 -11.59 -4.07
C THR A 416 -8.58 -11.13 -2.95
N ALA A 417 -8.34 -9.96 -2.37
CA ALA A 417 -9.24 -9.36 -1.40
C ALA A 417 -10.62 -9.05 -2.02
N ALA A 418 -10.66 -8.51 -3.24
CA ALA A 418 -11.90 -8.26 -3.99
C ALA A 418 -12.69 -9.54 -4.24
N LEU A 419 -12.01 -10.63 -4.62
CA LEU A 419 -12.64 -11.94 -4.82
C LEU A 419 -13.26 -12.48 -3.52
N VAL A 420 -12.54 -12.40 -2.40
CA VAL A 420 -13.03 -12.88 -1.09
C VAL A 420 -14.21 -12.01 -0.59
N VAL A 421 -14.17 -10.71 -0.82
CA VAL A 421 -15.31 -9.82 -0.52
C VAL A 421 -16.51 -10.17 -1.38
N ALA A 422 -16.34 -10.45 -2.68
CA ALA A 422 -17.42 -10.86 -3.56
C ALA A 422 -18.04 -12.20 -3.09
N GLU A 423 -17.24 -13.18 -2.70
CA GLU A 423 -17.72 -14.44 -2.10
C GLU A 423 -18.52 -14.17 -0.81
N MET A 424 -17.98 -13.38 0.10
CA MET A 424 -18.63 -13.03 1.36
C MET A 424 -19.99 -12.36 1.13
N VAL A 425 -20.08 -11.38 0.24
CA VAL A 425 -21.33 -10.67 -0.05
C VAL A 425 -22.36 -11.62 -0.69
N ALA A 426 -21.95 -12.46 -1.65
CA ALA A 426 -22.83 -13.44 -2.28
C ALA A 426 -23.40 -14.45 -1.26
N MET A 427 -22.59 -14.90 -0.31
CA MET A 427 -23.01 -15.82 0.75
C MET A 427 -23.98 -15.16 1.71
N LEU A 428 -23.66 -13.96 2.19
CA LEU A 428 -24.53 -13.20 3.07
C LEU A 428 -25.87 -12.87 2.41
N LYS A 429 -25.85 -12.50 1.13
CA LYS A 429 -27.09 -12.28 0.35
C LYS A 429 -27.95 -13.54 0.26
N ALA A 430 -27.35 -14.70 0.05
CA ALA A 430 -28.08 -15.98 0.05
C ALA A 430 -28.71 -16.32 1.42
N GLU A 431 -28.13 -15.82 2.51
CA GLU A 431 -28.63 -15.94 3.87
C GLU A 431 -29.64 -14.82 4.25
N GLY A 432 -29.89 -13.87 3.34
CA GLY A 432 -30.73 -12.67 3.62
C GLY A 432 -30.06 -11.66 4.56
N ARG A 433 -28.74 -11.65 4.60
CA ARG A 433 -27.91 -10.78 5.45
C ARG A 433 -27.04 -9.85 4.60
N THR A 434 -26.47 -8.85 5.25
CA THR A 434 -25.54 -7.88 4.69
C THR A 434 -24.21 -7.87 5.43
N VAL A 435 -23.19 -7.23 4.88
CA VAL A 435 -21.92 -7.01 5.60
C VAL A 435 -22.10 -6.07 6.79
N LEU A 436 -23.09 -5.18 6.77
CA LEU A 436 -23.40 -4.32 7.90
C LEU A 436 -23.94 -5.12 9.10
N ASP A 437 -24.73 -6.18 8.84
CA ASP A 437 -25.19 -7.10 9.90
C ASP A 437 -24.00 -7.84 10.54
N VAL A 438 -22.95 -8.16 9.75
CA VAL A 438 -21.73 -8.78 10.29
C VAL A 438 -20.95 -7.77 11.15
N LEU A 439 -20.87 -6.51 10.73
CA LEU A 439 -20.25 -5.45 11.55
C LEU A 439 -21.03 -5.21 12.85
N ASP A 440 -22.36 -5.38 12.83
CA ASP A 440 -23.21 -5.32 14.02
C ASP A 440 -22.89 -6.47 14.97
N ASP A 441 -22.80 -7.70 14.45
CA ASP A 441 -22.44 -8.90 15.24
C ASP A 441 -21.03 -8.75 15.87
N LEU A 442 -20.05 -8.26 15.11
CA LEU A 442 -18.70 -7.99 15.62
C LEU A 442 -18.69 -6.93 16.71
N ALA A 443 -19.48 -5.87 16.56
CA ALA A 443 -19.63 -4.83 17.57
C ALA A 443 -20.32 -5.37 18.84
N MET A 444 -21.30 -6.26 18.71
CA MET A 444 -21.94 -6.93 19.84
C MET A 444 -20.96 -7.85 20.59
N ALA A 445 -20.11 -8.57 19.86
CA ALA A 445 -19.17 -9.53 20.46
C ALA A 445 -17.94 -8.85 21.09
N HIS A 446 -17.46 -7.76 20.51
CA HIS A 446 -16.14 -7.17 20.82
C HIS A 446 -16.19 -5.72 21.27
N GLY A 447 -17.35 -5.05 21.18
CA GLY A 447 -17.51 -3.60 21.33
C GLY A 447 -17.36 -2.88 20.00
N VAL A 448 -17.83 -1.63 19.94
CA VAL A 448 -17.65 -0.74 18.78
C VAL A 448 -16.20 -0.25 18.77
N HIS A 449 -15.43 -0.67 17.79
CA HIS A 449 -14.09 -0.16 17.51
C HIS A 449 -14.20 0.96 16.47
N GLN A 450 -14.19 2.21 16.93
CA GLN A 450 -14.23 3.37 16.06
C GLN A 450 -12.83 3.91 15.86
N THR A 451 -12.35 3.88 14.61
CA THR A 451 -11.08 4.48 14.22
C THR A 451 -11.28 5.82 13.52
N GLY A 452 -10.27 6.68 13.63
CA GLY A 452 -10.17 7.95 12.94
C GLY A 452 -8.72 8.38 12.80
N GLN A 453 -8.45 9.30 11.89
CA GLN A 453 -7.11 9.81 11.62
C GLN A 453 -7.12 11.33 11.54
N TRP A 454 -6.10 11.94 12.13
CA TRP A 454 -5.77 13.34 11.90
C TRP A 454 -4.38 13.45 11.28
N THR A 455 -4.25 14.27 10.23
CA THR A 455 -2.98 14.50 9.56
C THR A 455 -2.69 15.99 9.55
N ALA A 456 -1.56 16.38 10.13
CA ALA A 456 -1.04 17.75 10.03
C ALA A 456 0.07 17.79 8.97
N ARG A 457 -0.03 18.72 8.02
CA ARG A 457 1.00 19.00 7.02
C ARG A 457 1.73 20.27 7.41
N VAL A 458 3.04 20.24 7.34
CA VAL A 458 3.89 21.42 7.60
C VAL A 458 4.53 21.85 6.30
N SER A 459 4.28 23.08 5.88
CA SER A 459 4.84 23.64 4.65
C SER A 459 6.17 24.34 4.91
N GLY A 460 7.07 24.36 3.92
CA GLY A 460 8.34 25.05 3.93
C GLY A 460 9.55 24.17 4.23
N VAL A 461 10.73 24.73 4.03
CA VAL A 461 12.04 24.03 4.14
C VAL A 461 12.32 23.50 5.56
N ASP A 462 11.72 24.09 6.59
CA ASP A 462 11.90 23.70 7.99
C ASP A 462 10.86 22.64 8.45
N GLY A 463 9.98 22.17 7.55
CA GLY A 463 8.86 21.28 7.90
C GLY A 463 9.28 20.02 8.65
N MET A 464 10.33 19.34 8.20
CA MET A 464 10.84 18.13 8.87
C MET A 464 11.41 18.44 10.26
N ALA A 465 12.10 19.57 10.44
CA ALA A 465 12.64 19.99 11.73
C ALA A 465 11.51 20.32 12.73
N LEU A 466 10.43 20.94 12.27
CA LEU A 466 9.25 21.23 13.08
C LEU A 466 8.55 19.93 13.54
N LEU A 467 8.41 18.94 12.65
CA LEU A 467 7.87 17.63 13.02
C LEU A 467 8.73 16.91 14.05
N ALA A 468 10.06 16.89 13.86
CA ALA A 468 10.99 16.31 14.82
C ALA A 468 10.92 17.01 16.20
N ALA A 469 10.77 18.34 16.21
CA ALA A 469 10.59 19.11 17.44
C ALA A 469 9.26 18.76 18.12
N ALA A 470 8.16 18.62 17.38
CA ALA A 470 6.85 18.22 17.90
C ALA A 470 6.89 16.82 18.52
N MET A 471 7.52 15.84 17.84
CA MET A 471 7.70 14.49 18.38
C MET A 471 8.58 14.49 19.64
N THR A 472 9.64 15.30 19.67
CA THR A 472 10.50 15.47 20.84
C THR A 472 9.73 16.08 22.01
N ALA A 473 8.89 17.09 21.76
CA ALA A 473 8.05 17.71 22.79
C ALA A 473 7.04 16.70 23.35
N LEU A 474 6.37 15.92 22.50
CA LEU A 474 5.43 14.89 22.91
C LEU A 474 6.07 13.81 23.80
N ARG A 475 7.34 13.45 23.55
CA ARG A 475 8.10 12.50 24.37
C ARG A 475 8.47 13.05 25.73
N ASN A 476 8.96 14.29 25.76
CA ASN A 476 9.48 14.91 26.97
C ASN A 476 8.36 15.35 27.93
N ASP A 477 7.23 15.76 27.40
CA ASP A 477 6.08 16.26 28.17
C ASP A 477 4.76 15.74 27.57
N PRO A 478 4.50 14.43 27.68
CA PRO A 478 3.27 13.84 27.16
C PRO A 478 2.05 14.39 27.91
N PRO A 479 0.92 14.61 27.20
CA PRO A 479 -0.28 15.13 27.84
C PRO A 479 -0.80 14.15 28.91
N SER A 480 -1.13 14.64 30.08
CA SER A 480 -1.73 13.82 31.14
C SER A 480 -3.18 13.40 30.84
N HIS A 481 -3.84 14.12 29.94
CA HIS A 481 -5.22 13.85 29.49
C HIS A 481 -5.34 14.20 28.01
N VAL A 482 -6.19 13.46 27.29
CA VAL A 482 -6.65 13.77 25.92
C VAL A 482 -8.17 13.66 25.89
N ALA A 483 -8.86 14.69 25.46
CA ALA A 483 -10.33 14.79 25.47
C ALA A 483 -10.94 14.43 26.85
N GLY A 484 -10.29 14.87 27.93
CA GLY A 484 -10.70 14.58 29.31
C GLY A 484 -10.44 13.14 29.77
N ARG A 485 -9.87 12.26 28.94
CA ARG A 485 -9.48 10.89 29.30
C ARG A 485 -8.03 10.91 29.82
N PRO A 486 -7.76 10.34 31.01
CA PRO A 486 -6.39 10.29 31.54
C PRO A 486 -5.53 9.36 30.66
N VAL A 487 -4.32 9.82 30.32
CA VAL A 487 -3.30 8.98 29.69
C VAL A 487 -2.69 8.10 30.76
N THR A 488 -2.83 6.79 30.60
CA THR A 488 -2.41 5.79 31.59
C THR A 488 -1.04 5.20 31.31
N VAL A 489 -0.69 5.08 29.99
CA VAL A 489 0.60 4.58 29.53
C VAL A 489 1.04 5.40 28.31
N VAL A 490 2.30 5.76 28.27
CA VAL A 490 2.98 6.30 27.08
C VAL A 490 3.99 5.27 26.62
N GLU A 491 3.82 4.78 25.40
CA GLU A 491 4.74 3.86 24.75
C GLU A 491 5.54 4.63 23.69
N ASP A 492 6.87 4.52 23.72
CA ASP A 492 7.76 5.16 22.75
C ASP A 492 8.62 4.08 22.08
N LEU A 493 8.58 4.04 20.76
CA LEU A 493 9.35 3.09 19.96
C LEU A 493 10.63 3.68 19.36
N ILE A 494 11.10 4.84 19.85
CA ILE A 494 12.32 5.47 19.31
C ILE A 494 13.55 4.54 19.40
N ASP A 495 13.65 3.75 20.46
CA ASP A 495 14.70 2.74 20.65
C ASP A 495 14.26 1.31 20.21
N GLY A 496 13.04 1.19 19.67
CA GLY A 496 12.43 -0.08 19.35
C GLY A 496 11.89 -0.86 20.56
N ASP A 497 11.37 -2.06 20.32
CA ASP A 497 10.97 -3.02 21.35
C ASP A 497 11.42 -4.43 20.95
N PRO A 498 12.59 -4.89 21.40
CA PRO A 498 13.10 -6.22 21.07
C PRO A 498 12.20 -7.37 21.55
N SER A 499 11.39 -7.17 22.59
CA SER A 499 10.47 -8.20 23.11
C SER A 499 9.32 -8.48 22.14
N ARG A 500 8.95 -7.49 21.32
CA ARG A 500 7.95 -7.58 20.25
C ARG A 500 8.59 -7.72 18.86
N GLY A 501 9.92 -7.70 18.76
CA GLY A 501 10.63 -7.73 17.49
C GLY A 501 10.56 -6.40 16.72
N PHE A 502 10.29 -5.29 17.40
CA PHE A 502 10.22 -3.97 16.76
C PHE A 502 11.60 -3.31 16.69
N ALA A 503 12.01 -2.97 15.48
CA ALA A 503 13.16 -2.11 15.25
C ALA A 503 12.87 -0.66 15.73
N PRO A 504 13.90 0.14 16.02
CA PRO A 504 13.76 1.57 16.31
C PRO A 504 12.86 2.28 15.31
N ASN A 505 11.86 3.03 15.83
CA ASN A 505 10.86 3.70 15.01
C ASN A 505 10.36 4.97 15.70
N ASP A 506 10.17 6.03 14.93
CA ASP A 506 9.67 7.30 15.47
C ASP A 506 8.15 7.25 15.66
N VAL A 507 7.72 6.55 16.71
CA VAL A 507 6.30 6.37 17.07
C VAL A 507 6.11 6.57 18.56
N VAL A 508 5.09 7.33 18.93
CA VAL A 508 4.62 7.48 20.32
C VAL A 508 3.16 7.05 20.38
N THR A 509 2.82 6.16 21.31
CA THR A 509 1.44 5.74 21.57
C THR A 509 0.98 6.20 22.96
N LEU A 510 -0.14 6.91 22.98
CA LEU A 510 -0.83 7.32 24.21
C LEU A 510 -1.99 6.35 24.46
N HIS A 511 -1.93 5.60 25.55
CA HIS A 511 -3.00 4.69 25.97
C HIS A 511 -3.89 5.35 27.03
N MET A 512 -5.19 5.18 26.87
CA MET A 512 -6.24 5.65 27.75
C MET A 512 -7.25 4.53 27.99
N ASP A 513 -8.10 4.65 28.98
CA ASP A 513 -9.18 3.69 29.16
C ASP A 513 -10.18 3.73 27.98
N GLY A 514 -10.30 2.62 27.30
CA GLY A 514 -11.15 2.49 26.10
C GLY A 514 -10.69 3.33 24.90
N ALA A 515 -9.47 3.87 24.87
CA ALA A 515 -8.97 4.63 23.72
C ALA A 515 -7.44 4.55 23.60
N ARG A 516 -6.95 4.79 22.38
CA ARG A 516 -5.51 4.98 22.11
C ARG A 516 -5.27 5.98 20.99
N VAL A 517 -4.12 6.61 21.02
CA VAL A 517 -3.62 7.47 19.95
C VAL A 517 -2.22 7.04 19.58
N VAL A 518 -1.97 6.79 18.31
CA VAL A 518 -0.63 6.51 17.78
C VAL A 518 -0.18 7.70 16.96
N VAL A 519 0.93 8.32 17.33
CA VAL A 519 1.49 9.51 16.67
C VAL A 519 2.80 9.13 15.99
N ARG A 520 2.93 9.47 14.70
CA ARG A 520 4.15 9.22 13.93
C ARG A 520 4.33 10.24 12.81
N PRO A 521 5.57 10.64 12.50
CA PRO A 521 5.84 11.39 11.27
C PRO A 521 5.73 10.50 10.03
N SER A 522 5.47 11.10 8.88
CA SER A 522 5.67 10.43 7.59
C SER A 522 7.18 10.32 7.32
N GLY A 523 7.62 9.17 6.78
CA GLY A 523 9.03 8.98 6.43
C GLY A 523 9.49 9.74 5.17
N THR A 524 8.54 10.22 4.35
CA THR A 524 8.85 10.79 3.02
C THR A 524 8.29 12.18 2.78
N GLU A 525 7.37 12.64 3.63
CA GLU A 525 6.69 13.92 3.48
C GLU A 525 6.64 14.65 4.83
N PRO A 526 6.64 15.99 4.84
CA PRO A 526 6.53 16.77 6.08
C PRO A 526 5.08 16.71 6.66
N LYS A 527 4.68 15.51 7.06
CA LYS A 527 3.36 15.19 7.63
C LYS A 527 3.51 14.50 8.98
N LEU A 528 2.69 14.89 9.95
CA LEU A 528 2.45 14.13 11.17
C LEU A 528 1.11 13.44 11.08
N LYS A 529 1.06 12.15 11.34
CA LYS A 529 -0.15 11.34 11.36
C LYS A 529 -0.47 10.92 12.79
N CYS A 530 -1.72 11.16 13.21
CA CYS A 530 -2.27 10.68 14.47
C CYS A 530 -3.41 9.72 14.17
N TYR A 531 -3.27 8.47 14.58
CA TYR A 531 -4.29 7.43 14.46
C TYR A 531 -4.99 7.28 15.80
N VAL A 532 -6.30 7.41 15.79
CA VAL A 532 -7.14 7.38 16.98
C VAL A 532 -8.03 6.16 16.93
N GLU A 533 -8.11 5.41 18.01
CA GLU A 533 -9.10 4.36 18.20
C GLU A 533 -9.82 4.57 19.53
N VAL A 534 -11.16 4.48 19.50
CA VAL A 534 -12.01 4.44 20.69
C VAL A 534 -12.84 3.15 20.65
N VAL A 535 -12.86 2.45 21.77
CA VAL A 535 -13.61 1.21 21.95
C VAL A 535 -14.74 1.45 22.95
N GLU A 536 -15.99 1.40 22.46
CA GLU A 536 -17.19 1.52 23.29
C GLU A 536 -17.84 0.15 23.49
N PRO A 537 -18.14 -0.27 24.72
CA PRO A 537 -18.86 -1.51 24.96
C PRO A 537 -20.31 -1.40 24.47
N VAL A 538 -20.85 -2.55 24.03
CA VAL A 538 -22.25 -2.67 23.62
C VAL A 538 -22.96 -3.65 24.58
N ALA A 539 -24.02 -3.20 25.21
CA ALA A 539 -24.74 -4.02 26.18
C ALA A 539 -25.74 -4.98 25.49
N ASP A 540 -26.42 -4.49 24.46
CA ASP A 540 -27.43 -5.22 23.68
C ASP A 540 -27.65 -4.55 22.31
N HIS A 541 -28.42 -5.19 21.42
CA HIS A 541 -28.71 -4.65 20.09
C HIS A 541 -29.41 -3.28 20.14
N GLY A 542 -30.24 -3.01 21.15
CA GLY A 542 -30.92 -1.72 21.28
C GLY A 542 -29.98 -0.56 21.60
N SER A 543 -28.82 -0.84 22.21
CA SER A 543 -27.79 0.15 22.55
C SER A 543 -26.74 0.36 21.47
N LEU A 544 -26.71 -0.46 20.42
CA LEU A 544 -25.66 -0.46 19.38
C LEU A 544 -25.51 0.90 18.68
N ALA A 545 -26.62 1.51 18.23
CA ALA A 545 -26.60 2.81 17.57
C ALA A 545 -26.03 3.89 18.50
N VAL A 546 -26.47 3.90 19.77
CA VAL A 546 -25.98 4.86 20.78
C VAL A 546 -24.51 4.65 21.07
N SER A 547 -24.02 3.40 21.13
CA SER A 547 -22.59 3.11 21.32
C SER A 547 -21.76 3.57 20.12
N ARG A 548 -22.27 3.43 18.90
CA ARG A 548 -21.62 3.97 17.68
C ARG A 548 -21.52 5.49 17.70
N ASP A 549 -22.59 6.16 18.07
CA ASP A 549 -22.59 7.63 18.13
C ASP A 549 -21.64 8.14 19.24
N ARG A 550 -21.60 7.45 20.38
CA ARG A 550 -20.62 7.76 21.44
C ARG A 550 -19.19 7.57 20.97
N ALA A 551 -18.89 6.43 20.34
CA ALA A 551 -17.56 6.14 19.84
C ALA A 551 -17.11 7.17 18.80
N ARG A 552 -17.99 7.55 17.85
CA ARG A 552 -17.72 8.58 16.85
C ARG A 552 -17.43 9.93 17.50
N SER A 553 -18.34 10.38 18.38
CA SER A 553 -18.18 11.66 19.08
C SER A 553 -16.89 11.69 19.94
N ALA A 554 -16.51 10.55 20.52
CA ALA A 554 -15.29 10.46 21.29
C ALA A 554 -14.03 10.52 20.40
N VAL A 555 -14.03 9.89 19.23
CA VAL A 555 -12.93 10.02 18.25
C VAL A 555 -12.79 11.47 17.78
N ASP A 556 -13.90 12.13 17.44
CA ASP A 556 -13.91 13.54 17.01
C ASP A 556 -13.35 14.46 18.11
N ALA A 557 -13.74 14.22 19.38
CA ALA A 557 -13.24 14.98 20.51
C ALA A 557 -11.72 14.77 20.74
N VAL A 558 -11.23 13.53 20.60
CA VAL A 558 -9.80 13.20 20.69
C VAL A 558 -9.02 13.90 19.57
N ILE A 559 -9.50 13.85 18.33
CA ILE A 559 -8.86 14.53 17.19
C ILE A 559 -8.81 16.05 17.40
N ALA A 560 -9.90 16.66 17.84
CA ALA A 560 -9.96 18.11 18.10
C ALA A 560 -8.97 18.53 19.19
N ASP A 561 -8.84 17.74 20.25
CA ASP A 561 -7.91 18.02 21.35
C ASP A 561 -6.45 17.85 20.92
N LEU A 562 -6.13 16.77 20.18
CA LEU A 562 -4.80 16.54 19.60
C LEU A 562 -4.36 17.69 18.69
N ALA A 563 -5.25 18.20 17.85
CA ALA A 563 -4.97 19.34 16.97
C ALA A 563 -4.62 20.62 17.76
N SER A 564 -5.08 20.73 19.01
CA SER A 564 -4.74 21.85 19.91
C SER A 564 -3.47 21.60 20.72
N LEU A 565 -3.18 20.35 21.07
CA LEU A 565 -2.03 19.94 21.88
C LEU A 565 -0.74 19.90 21.06
N ILE A 566 -0.82 19.37 19.84
CA ILE A 566 0.32 19.26 18.92
C ILE A 566 0.42 20.58 18.15
N ARG A 567 1.26 21.49 18.61
CA ARG A 567 1.52 22.76 17.94
C ARG A 567 2.57 22.55 16.85
N LEU A 568 2.16 22.68 15.59
CA LEU A 568 3.00 22.62 14.40
C LEU A 568 3.04 23.98 13.71
#